data_4ffa916d501a1065114cf78dce87c058
#
_entry.id   4ffa916d501a1065114cf78dce87c058
#
_cell.length_a   1.000
_cell.length_b   1.000
_cell.length_c   1.000
_cell.angle_alpha   90.00
_cell.angle_beta   90.00
_cell.angle_gamma   90.00
#
_symmetry.space_group_name_H-M   'P 1'
#
loop_
_entity.id
_entity.type
_entity.pdbx_description
1 polymer ?
#
loop_
_entity_poly.entity_id
_entity_poly.type
_entity_poly.pdbx_seq_one_letter_code
_entity_poly.pdbx_strand_id
1 'polypeptide(L)'
;MATETAPTPVGARACAGTTAFAAALSLTALACEADAPAAGNQADVVIDTIGDTVLVRTLAGSVWGADAHLEPEVSIGELEGPEEYLFGWVSAIAVDDDHNVYVLDWQAQEILEYDVLGNYVRTVARPGEGPGELTRADRMALLPDGRLVVPDAMNGRAQLLGPGPGEREEWPLHDFHPYGTHRIWTDDDGRTWILHLAMPATDWDAMLRGVVIVRGPDGTHLDTLPGPAGDFDPPELTASSKPRGPTGATGHRTEPVPFSPAAVWAGHPHGGILKGVSSDYRIDLHLGDRVLRIERAFDPIPVPPAERDHYRDSITDMMRYMDPDWEWNGPPIPETKPVFRRLHSGRDGRIWVELSPALRSDDDPSLGERIRYDVFEPDGAYLGAVDAPVEFKASVNPVFDGDHVWAVTRDELDVQRVVRYRIVR
;
A
#
# COMPACT_ATOMS: atom_id res chain seq x y z
N MET A 1 -68.86 23.65 11.75
CA MET A 1 -69.01 25.09 11.85
C MET A 1 -67.84 25.64 11.04
N ALA A 2 -68.03 25.95 9.79
CA ALA A 2 -68.49 27.19 9.15
C ALA A 2 -67.38 28.22 9.23
N THR A 3 -66.83 28.86 8.23
CA THR A 3 -67.19 29.19 6.83
C THR A 3 -65.93 29.88 6.27
N GLU A 4 -65.42 29.51 5.10
CA GLU A 4 -65.69 30.16 3.84
C GLU A 4 -65.54 31.68 3.80
N THR A 5 -64.62 32.23 2.99
CA THR A 5 -64.94 32.92 1.74
C THR A 5 -63.72 33.56 1.07
N ALA A 6 -63.54 33.27 -0.18
CA ALA A 6 -62.92 34.18 -1.16
C ALA A 6 -63.97 35.14 -1.69
N PRO A 7 -63.70 36.24 -2.40
CA PRO A 7 -63.52 36.21 -3.84
C PRO A 7 -62.60 37.28 -4.48
N THR A 8 -62.20 37.03 -5.71
CA THR A 8 -61.85 37.91 -6.83
C THR A 8 -63.02 38.84 -7.24
N PRO A 9 -62.96 39.73 -8.28
CA PRO A 9 -61.93 40.19 -9.26
C PRO A 9 -62.07 41.69 -9.74
N VAL A 10 -61.47 41.98 -10.96
CA VAL A 10 -61.82 43.07 -11.94
C VAL A 10 -61.05 44.40 -11.73
N GLY A 11 -60.42 44.99 -12.72
CA GLY A 11 -60.67 45.10 -14.14
C GLY A 11 -59.63 45.93 -14.89
N ALA A 12 -59.63 45.70 -16.15
CA ALA A 12 -58.82 46.28 -17.19
C ALA A 12 -59.09 47.79 -17.48
N ARG A 13 -58.10 48.47 -18.04
CA ARG A 13 -58.29 49.22 -19.32
C ARG A 13 -56.97 49.80 -19.86
N ALA A 14 -56.85 49.66 -21.16
CA ALA A 14 -55.83 50.12 -22.09
C ALA A 14 -55.87 51.62 -22.35
N CYS A 15 -54.77 52.16 -22.90
CA CYS A 15 -54.66 52.94 -24.15
C CYS A 15 -53.24 53.50 -24.26
N ALA A 16 -52.51 53.05 -25.26
CA ALA A 16 -52.12 53.68 -26.54
C ALA A 16 -51.32 55.01 -26.44
N GLY A 17 -50.16 55.03 -27.07
CA GLY A 17 -49.44 56.24 -27.46
C GLY A 17 -48.02 56.00 -27.90
N THR A 18 -47.85 55.78 -29.20
CA THR A 18 -46.65 55.80 -30.03
C THR A 18 -45.67 56.94 -29.73
N THR A 19 -44.37 56.67 -29.76
CA THR A 19 -43.36 57.34 -30.60
C THR A 19 -42.02 56.65 -30.58
N ALA A 20 -41.51 56.33 -31.77
CA ALA A 20 -40.19 55.75 -32.03
C ALA A 20 -39.11 56.81 -31.84
N PHE A 21 -38.01 56.41 -31.11
CA PHE A 21 -36.70 57.01 -31.28
C PHE A 21 -35.67 55.89 -31.34
N ALA A 22 -35.13 55.67 -32.55
CA ALA A 22 -34.01 54.81 -32.81
C ALA A 22 -32.73 55.48 -32.31
N ALA A 23 -32.15 54.98 -31.22
CA ALA A 23 -30.77 55.27 -30.87
C ALA A 23 -29.96 53.99 -31.07
N ALA A 24 -29.15 53.98 -32.12
CA ALA A 24 -28.14 52.94 -32.36
C ALA A 24 -27.07 53.03 -31.28
N LEU A 25 -27.11 52.15 -30.28
CA LEU A 25 -25.97 51.90 -29.36
C LEU A 25 -25.12 50.79 -29.97
N SER A 26 -23.94 51.21 -30.49
CA SER A 26 -22.86 50.28 -30.88
C SER A 26 -22.32 49.65 -29.60
N LEU A 27 -22.77 48.43 -29.26
CA LEU A 27 -22.08 47.58 -28.28
C LEU A 27 -20.81 47.04 -28.93
N THR A 28 -19.66 47.65 -28.65
CA THR A 28 -18.36 46.97 -28.77
C THR A 28 -18.34 45.86 -27.70
N ALA A 29 -18.60 44.62 -28.09
CA ALA A 29 -18.31 43.46 -27.31
C ALA A 29 -16.79 43.38 -27.18
N LEU A 30 -16.25 43.79 -26.02
CA LEU A 30 -14.97 43.28 -25.59
C LEU A 30 -15.19 41.78 -25.34
N ALA A 31 -14.75 40.96 -26.29
CA ALA A 31 -14.46 39.56 -26.02
C ALA A 31 -13.31 39.53 -25.05
N CYS A 32 -13.57 39.32 -23.74
CA CYS A 32 -12.61 38.68 -22.91
C CYS A 32 -12.42 37.28 -23.50
N GLU A 33 -11.34 37.07 -24.22
CA GLU A 33 -10.74 35.74 -24.35
C GLU A 33 -10.42 35.33 -22.93
N ALA A 34 -11.33 34.61 -22.29
CA ALA A 34 -10.95 33.73 -21.20
C ALA A 34 -9.98 32.74 -21.86
N ASP A 35 -8.70 32.83 -21.48
CA ASP A 35 -7.74 31.76 -21.74
C ASP A 35 -8.46 30.46 -21.35
N ALA A 36 -8.79 29.63 -22.35
CA ALA A 36 -9.16 28.26 -22.12
C ALA A 36 -7.97 27.65 -21.36
N PRO A 37 -8.18 27.01 -20.21
CA PRO A 37 -7.09 26.30 -19.57
C PRO A 37 -6.49 25.42 -20.66
N ALA A 38 -5.17 25.48 -20.79
CA ALA A 38 -4.43 24.59 -21.67
C ALA A 38 -5.02 23.20 -21.48
N ALA A 39 -5.33 22.50 -22.59
CA ALA A 39 -5.85 21.15 -22.53
C ALA A 39 -4.82 20.29 -21.77
N GLY A 40 -4.89 20.32 -20.44
CA GLY A 40 -4.21 19.41 -19.56
C GLY A 40 -4.66 18.01 -19.98
N ASN A 41 -3.77 17.05 -19.92
CA ASN A 41 -4.00 15.66 -20.27
C ASN A 41 -5.17 15.09 -19.43
N GLN A 42 -6.38 15.40 -19.80
CA GLN A 42 -7.58 14.85 -19.17
C GLN A 42 -7.53 13.34 -19.35
N ALA A 43 -7.79 12.60 -18.29
CA ALA A 43 -7.76 11.14 -18.32
C ALA A 43 -8.74 10.62 -19.37
N ASP A 44 -8.25 9.81 -20.30
CA ASP A 44 -9.08 9.05 -21.25
C ASP A 44 -9.39 7.69 -20.62
N VAL A 45 -10.63 7.51 -20.18
CA VAL A 45 -11.05 6.36 -19.35
C VAL A 45 -12.23 5.67 -20.02
N VAL A 46 -12.15 4.35 -20.11
CA VAL A 46 -13.25 3.47 -20.51
C VAL A 46 -13.74 2.70 -19.29
N ILE A 47 -15.03 2.78 -19.02
CA ILE A 47 -15.68 2.03 -17.94
C ILE A 47 -16.66 1.04 -18.57
N ASP A 48 -16.58 -0.22 -18.18
CA ASP A 48 -17.46 -1.30 -18.61
C ASP A 48 -17.88 -2.16 -17.42
N THR A 49 -18.95 -2.92 -17.57
CA THR A 49 -19.43 -3.84 -16.52
C THR A 49 -19.68 -5.20 -17.14
N ILE A 50 -18.98 -6.20 -16.64
CA ILE A 50 -19.05 -7.59 -17.12
C ILE A 50 -19.41 -8.49 -15.93
N GLY A 51 -20.69 -8.86 -15.80
CA GLY A 51 -21.20 -9.60 -14.64
C GLY A 51 -21.01 -8.78 -13.35
N ASP A 52 -20.31 -9.33 -12.38
CA ASP A 52 -20.03 -8.68 -11.08
C ASP A 52 -18.75 -7.84 -11.09
N THR A 53 -18.11 -7.70 -12.25
CA THR A 53 -16.86 -6.95 -12.43
C THR A 53 -17.12 -5.60 -13.08
N VAL A 54 -16.73 -4.54 -12.40
CA VAL A 54 -16.59 -3.19 -12.99
C VAL A 54 -15.16 -3.04 -13.49
N LEU A 55 -15.00 -2.83 -14.79
CA LEU A 55 -13.71 -2.59 -15.43
C LEU A 55 -13.51 -1.10 -15.63
N VAL A 56 -12.43 -0.54 -15.09
CA VAL A 56 -11.98 0.83 -15.31
C VAL A 56 -10.63 0.78 -16.02
N ARG A 57 -10.59 1.24 -17.27
CA ARG A 57 -9.39 1.23 -18.09
C ARG A 57 -8.95 2.64 -18.43
N THR A 58 -7.77 3.04 -17.96
CA THR A 58 -7.15 4.31 -18.35
C THR A 58 -6.27 4.09 -19.58
N LEU A 59 -6.62 4.74 -20.68
CA LEU A 59 -5.92 4.66 -21.96
C LEU A 59 -4.80 5.71 -22.05
N ALA A 60 -5.02 6.91 -21.51
CA ALA A 60 -4.05 8.02 -21.50
C ALA A 60 -4.43 9.08 -20.46
N GLY A 61 -3.48 9.94 -20.13
CA GLY A 61 -3.67 11.05 -19.19
C GLY A 61 -3.88 10.64 -17.75
N SER A 62 -4.18 11.61 -16.91
CA SER A 62 -4.48 11.44 -15.48
C SER A 62 -5.38 12.57 -14.99
N VAL A 63 -6.05 12.37 -13.84
CA VAL A 63 -6.90 13.41 -13.24
C VAL A 63 -6.08 14.63 -12.84
N TRP A 64 -4.86 14.42 -12.29
CA TRP A 64 -3.98 15.53 -11.91
C TRP A 64 -3.34 16.25 -13.09
N GLY A 65 -3.30 15.63 -14.26
CA GLY A 65 -2.71 16.22 -15.48
C GLY A 65 -1.20 16.33 -15.49
N ALA A 66 -0.53 16.09 -14.36
CA ALA A 66 0.92 16.09 -14.20
C ALA A 66 1.34 15.08 -13.13
N ASP A 67 2.62 14.72 -13.14
CA ASP A 67 3.22 13.91 -12.08
C ASP A 67 3.39 14.73 -10.81
N ALA A 68 3.21 14.08 -9.66
CA ALA A 68 3.38 14.65 -8.35
C ALA A 68 4.67 14.14 -7.69
N HIS A 69 5.07 14.76 -6.60
CA HIS A 69 6.20 14.31 -5.78
C HIS A 69 5.90 14.48 -4.29
N LEU A 70 6.71 13.83 -3.45
CA LEU A 70 6.58 13.90 -2.00
C LEU A 70 7.52 14.95 -1.43
N GLU A 71 6.98 15.91 -0.65
CA GLU A 71 7.74 16.87 0.14
C GLU A 71 7.64 16.57 1.64
N PRO A 72 8.77 16.49 2.38
CA PRO A 72 8.76 16.19 3.81
C PRO A 72 8.20 17.37 4.61
N GLU A 73 7.34 17.07 5.60
CA GLU A 73 6.76 18.07 6.51
C GLU A 73 7.17 17.86 7.96
N VAL A 74 7.17 16.60 8.44
CA VAL A 74 7.51 16.24 9.82
C VAL A 74 8.45 15.05 9.79
N SER A 75 9.49 15.08 10.63
CA SER A 75 10.46 14.01 10.77
C SER A 75 10.64 13.64 12.24
N ILE A 76 10.47 12.37 12.57
CA ILE A 76 10.59 11.80 13.91
C ILE A 76 11.77 10.82 13.89
N GLY A 77 12.70 10.96 14.80
CA GLY A 77 13.91 10.15 14.90
C GLY A 77 15.17 11.00 14.77
N GLU A 78 16.15 10.70 15.60
CA GLU A 78 17.41 11.45 15.73
C GLU A 78 18.60 10.49 15.86
N LEU A 79 19.82 10.96 15.56
CA LEU A 79 21.05 10.22 15.82
C LEU A 79 21.45 10.30 17.29
N GLU A 80 21.27 11.48 17.89
CA GLU A 80 21.60 11.80 19.29
C GLU A 80 20.48 12.67 19.84
N GLY A 81 19.99 12.38 21.05
CA GLY A 81 18.90 13.15 21.65
C GLY A 81 18.20 12.38 22.77
N PRO A 82 16.96 12.76 23.09
CA PRO A 82 16.12 12.01 24.03
C PRO A 82 15.88 10.58 23.55
N GLU A 83 15.83 9.63 24.49
CA GLU A 83 15.74 8.20 24.22
C GLU A 83 14.53 7.83 23.34
N GLU A 84 13.42 8.53 23.51
CA GLU A 84 12.19 8.36 22.75
C GLU A 84 12.30 8.73 21.26
N TYR A 85 13.40 9.34 20.82
CA TYR A 85 13.68 9.66 19.41
C TYR A 85 14.80 8.81 18.79
N LEU A 86 15.37 7.86 19.57
CA LEU A 86 16.47 7.01 19.12
C LEU A 86 15.95 5.64 18.70
N PHE A 87 15.61 5.48 17.42
CA PHE A 87 15.11 4.22 16.90
C PHE A 87 16.24 3.23 16.60
N GLY A 88 16.08 2.00 17.09
CA GLY A 88 16.96 0.89 16.76
C GLY A 88 16.58 0.24 15.42
N TRP A 89 15.35 -0.24 15.32
CA TRP A 89 14.80 -0.86 14.11
C TRP A 89 13.29 -0.69 14.05
N VAL A 90 12.82 0.30 13.32
CA VAL A 90 11.39 0.48 13.06
C VAL A 90 10.89 -0.63 12.14
N SER A 91 9.95 -1.43 12.61
CA SER A 91 9.37 -2.55 11.86
C SER A 91 7.95 -2.27 11.35
N ALA A 92 7.21 -1.40 12.03
CA ALA A 92 5.87 -1.00 11.61
C ALA A 92 5.56 0.43 12.08
N ILE A 93 4.69 1.10 11.32
CA ILE A 93 4.08 2.38 11.69
C ILE A 93 2.57 2.28 11.50
N ALA A 94 1.82 2.99 12.34
CA ALA A 94 0.39 3.20 12.18
C ALA A 94 0.06 4.67 12.42
N VAL A 95 -1.04 5.15 11.86
CA VAL A 95 -1.46 6.56 11.95
C VAL A 95 -2.95 6.58 12.23
N ASP A 96 -3.38 7.39 13.19
CA ASP A 96 -4.79 7.58 13.52
C ASP A 96 -5.44 8.72 12.72
N ASP A 97 -6.72 8.99 12.98
CA ASP A 97 -7.50 10.02 12.27
C ASP A 97 -7.07 11.45 12.65
N ASP A 98 -6.41 11.63 13.80
CA ASP A 98 -5.82 12.89 14.24
C ASP A 98 -4.38 13.06 13.71
N HIS A 99 -3.91 12.11 12.89
CA HIS A 99 -2.54 12.02 12.36
C HIS A 99 -1.47 11.83 13.46
N ASN A 100 -1.83 11.28 14.63
CA ASN A 100 -0.82 10.78 15.55
C ASN A 100 -0.17 9.53 14.99
N VAL A 101 1.12 9.37 15.26
CA VAL A 101 1.94 8.31 14.69
C VAL A 101 2.35 7.34 15.76
N TYR A 102 2.07 6.07 15.55
CA TYR A 102 2.54 4.97 16.38
C TYR A 102 3.71 4.29 15.69
N VAL A 103 4.83 4.16 16.39
CA VAL A 103 6.07 3.58 15.87
C VAL A 103 6.40 2.34 16.67
N LEU A 104 6.47 1.19 16.00
CA LEU A 104 6.94 -0.06 16.60
C LEU A 104 8.45 -0.22 16.32
N ASP A 105 9.25 -0.05 17.37
CA ASP A 105 10.67 -0.40 17.32
C ASP A 105 10.85 -1.89 17.69
N TRP A 106 11.19 -2.69 16.69
CA TRP A 106 11.40 -4.11 16.87
C TRP A 106 12.62 -4.44 17.75
N GLN A 107 13.65 -3.61 17.71
CA GLN A 107 14.86 -3.85 18.51
C GLN A 107 14.62 -3.54 19.98
N ALA A 108 13.93 -2.45 20.28
CA ALA A 108 13.56 -2.06 21.62
C ALA A 108 12.34 -2.85 22.16
N GLN A 109 11.53 -3.45 21.27
CA GLN A 109 10.22 -4.05 21.57
C GLN A 109 9.28 -3.05 22.25
N GLU A 110 9.25 -1.84 21.71
CA GLU A 110 8.42 -0.75 22.22
C GLU A 110 7.50 -0.21 21.12
N ILE A 111 6.36 0.32 21.55
CA ILE A 111 5.48 1.15 20.69
C ILE A 111 5.44 2.54 21.30
N LEU A 112 5.85 3.52 20.51
CA LEU A 112 5.88 4.93 20.89
C LEU A 112 4.82 5.70 20.10
N GLU A 113 4.14 6.62 20.76
CA GLU A 113 3.13 7.51 20.18
C GLU A 113 3.66 8.93 20.08
N TYR A 114 3.45 9.55 18.92
CA TYR A 114 3.81 10.94 18.63
C TYR A 114 2.60 11.70 18.11
N ASP A 115 2.51 12.96 18.46
CA ASP A 115 1.46 13.85 17.94
C ASP A 115 1.69 14.20 16.44
N VAL A 116 0.73 14.88 15.84
CA VAL A 116 0.79 15.33 14.44
C VAL A 116 2.01 16.22 14.13
N LEU A 117 2.64 16.83 15.12
CA LEU A 117 3.84 17.65 14.98
C LEU A 117 5.14 16.86 15.20
N GLY A 118 5.02 15.57 15.55
CA GLY A 118 6.16 14.70 15.83
C GLY A 118 6.68 14.78 17.26
N ASN A 119 5.94 15.39 18.18
CA ASN A 119 6.31 15.39 19.58
C ASN A 119 5.90 14.09 20.26
N TYR A 120 6.81 13.52 21.07
CA TYR A 120 6.52 12.33 21.86
C TYR A 120 5.34 12.56 22.82
N VAL A 121 4.39 11.64 22.81
CA VAL A 121 3.21 11.67 23.67
C VAL A 121 3.37 10.67 24.82
N ARG A 122 3.60 9.40 24.50
CA ARG A 122 3.75 8.33 25.48
C ARG A 122 4.35 7.05 24.90
N THR A 123 4.80 6.17 25.78
CA THR A 123 5.08 4.76 25.44
C THR A 123 3.79 3.95 25.61
N VAL A 124 3.31 3.36 24.52
CA VAL A 124 2.08 2.53 24.45
C VAL A 124 2.35 1.11 24.95
N ALA A 125 3.49 0.52 24.54
CA ALA A 125 3.93 -0.81 24.94
C ALA A 125 5.44 -0.82 25.20
N ARG A 126 5.87 -1.76 26.05
CA ARG A 126 7.26 -1.90 26.50
C ARG A 126 7.73 -3.36 26.36
N PRO A 127 9.05 -3.63 26.41
CA PRO A 127 9.55 -5.00 26.39
C PRO A 127 9.12 -5.79 27.62
N GLY A 128 8.73 -7.07 27.45
CA GLY A 128 8.38 -7.99 28.52
C GLY A 128 7.28 -8.99 28.15
N GLU A 129 6.78 -9.74 29.14
CA GLU A 129 5.78 -10.80 28.97
C GLU A 129 4.43 -10.46 29.58
N GLY A 130 4.32 -9.34 30.31
CA GLY A 130 3.10 -8.87 30.96
C GLY A 130 2.10 -8.21 30.01
N PRO A 131 0.92 -7.83 30.49
CA PRO A 131 -0.06 -7.05 29.72
C PRO A 131 0.52 -5.69 29.29
N GLY A 132 0.52 -5.41 27.99
CA GLY A 132 1.13 -4.21 27.39
C GLY A 132 2.65 -4.29 27.29
N GLU A 133 3.22 -5.47 27.44
CA GLU A 133 4.61 -5.75 27.19
C GLU A 133 4.76 -6.66 25.97
N LEU A 134 5.82 -6.49 25.21
CA LEU A 134 6.09 -7.14 23.93
C LEU A 134 7.39 -7.95 24.01
N THR A 135 7.41 -9.13 23.39
CA THR A 135 8.61 -9.96 23.31
C THR A 135 9.15 -10.10 21.90
N ARG A 136 8.26 -10.22 20.92
CA ARG A 136 8.65 -10.38 19.52
C ARG A 136 7.55 -9.86 18.56
N ALA A 137 7.06 -8.67 18.85
CA ALA A 137 6.15 -7.98 17.94
C ALA A 137 6.94 -7.35 16.79
N ASP A 138 6.50 -7.57 15.56
CA ASP A 138 7.12 -7.01 14.35
C ASP A 138 6.09 -6.34 13.43
N ARG A 139 4.82 -6.41 13.79
CA ARG A 139 3.70 -5.85 13.04
C ARG A 139 2.65 -5.26 13.98
N MET A 140 1.92 -4.30 13.48
CA MET A 140 0.71 -3.76 14.12
C MET A 140 -0.26 -3.26 13.07
N ALA A 141 -1.53 -3.18 13.43
CA ALA A 141 -2.57 -2.53 12.64
C ALA A 141 -3.48 -1.71 13.56
N LEU A 142 -4.02 -0.61 13.05
CA LEU A 142 -4.91 0.26 13.80
C LEU A 142 -6.37 -0.06 13.45
N LEU A 143 -7.19 -0.31 14.44
CA LEU A 143 -8.65 -0.44 14.30
C LEU A 143 -9.31 0.95 14.16
N PRO A 144 -10.51 1.04 13.55
CA PRO A 144 -11.23 2.31 13.43
C PRO A 144 -11.59 2.97 14.76
N ASP A 145 -11.62 2.21 15.85
CA ASP A 145 -11.87 2.74 17.20
C ASP A 145 -10.60 3.25 17.91
N GLY A 146 -9.46 3.27 17.21
CA GLY A 146 -8.18 3.75 17.70
C GLY A 146 -7.36 2.72 18.49
N ARG A 147 -7.83 1.47 18.62
CA ARG A 147 -7.04 0.39 19.24
C ARG A 147 -6.02 -0.16 18.25
N LEU A 148 -4.81 -0.41 18.74
CA LEU A 148 -3.77 -1.12 18.00
C LEU A 148 -3.90 -2.63 18.23
N VAL A 149 -3.93 -3.41 17.17
CA VAL A 149 -3.79 -4.87 17.20
C VAL A 149 -2.34 -5.20 16.95
N VAL A 150 -1.70 -5.85 17.92
CA VAL A 150 -0.27 -6.18 17.91
C VAL A 150 -0.09 -7.67 18.14
N PRO A 151 0.20 -8.46 17.08
CA PRO A 151 0.55 -9.87 17.25
C PRO A 151 1.87 -10.00 18.02
N ASP A 152 1.83 -10.71 19.15
CA ASP A 152 2.97 -11.04 19.97
C ASP A 152 3.10 -12.58 20.06
N ALA A 153 3.60 -13.14 18.96
CA ALA A 153 3.55 -14.58 18.70
C ALA A 153 4.33 -15.40 19.73
N MET A 154 5.41 -14.87 20.30
CA MET A 154 6.20 -15.57 21.34
C MET A 154 5.43 -15.67 22.65
N ASN A 155 4.57 -14.71 22.96
CA ASN A 155 3.67 -14.75 24.11
C ASN A 155 2.32 -15.42 23.77
N GLY A 156 2.13 -15.95 22.54
CA GLY A 156 0.95 -16.71 22.12
C GLY A 156 -0.36 -15.89 22.08
N ARG A 157 -0.25 -14.57 21.92
CA ARG A 157 -1.39 -13.65 21.96
C ARG A 157 -1.27 -12.53 20.93
N ALA A 158 -2.39 -11.92 20.56
CA ALA A 158 -2.41 -10.55 20.05
C ALA A 158 -2.85 -9.62 21.17
N GLN A 159 -2.15 -8.52 21.34
CA GLN A 159 -2.56 -7.47 22.27
C GLN A 159 -3.37 -6.42 21.53
N LEU A 160 -4.46 -5.96 22.15
CA LEU A 160 -5.21 -4.79 21.75
C LEU A 160 -4.88 -3.69 22.75
N LEU A 161 -4.19 -2.68 22.25
CA LEU A 161 -3.74 -1.54 23.03
C LEU A 161 -4.66 -0.36 22.70
N GLY A 162 -5.42 0.10 23.68
CA GLY A 162 -6.41 1.14 23.49
C GLY A 162 -5.81 2.54 23.32
N PRO A 163 -6.61 3.51 22.81
CA PRO A 163 -6.19 4.90 22.70
C PRO A 163 -5.92 5.53 24.08
N GLY A 164 -6.62 5.06 25.12
CA GLY A 164 -6.40 5.52 26.50
C GLY A 164 -5.27 4.80 27.21
N PRO A 165 -4.60 5.47 28.19
CA PRO A 165 -3.59 4.84 28.99
C PRO A 165 -4.14 3.64 29.79
N GLY A 166 -3.57 2.44 29.57
CA GLY A 166 -3.92 1.24 30.30
C GLY A 166 -5.13 0.46 29.80
N GLU A 167 -5.79 0.92 28.73
CA GLU A 167 -6.82 0.14 28.03
C GLU A 167 -6.17 -1.00 27.25
N ARG A 168 -6.44 -2.25 27.65
CA ARG A 168 -5.79 -3.43 27.11
C ARG A 168 -6.72 -4.60 27.09
N GLU A 169 -6.71 -5.33 25.98
CA GLU A 169 -7.34 -6.62 25.81
C GLU A 169 -6.35 -7.59 25.17
N GLU A 170 -6.61 -8.87 25.26
CA GLU A 170 -5.76 -9.91 24.67
C GLU A 170 -6.62 -10.92 23.92
N TRP A 171 -6.18 -11.27 22.71
CA TRP A 171 -6.75 -12.38 21.96
C TRP A 171 -5.77 -13.54 21.95
N PRO A 172 -6.18 -14.76 22.27
CA PRO A 172 -5.31 -15.92 22.13
C PRO A 172 -5.00 -16.18 20.66
N LEU A 173 -3.74 -16.40 20.35
CA LEU A 173 -3.23 -16.74 19.03
C LEU A 173 -2.81 -18.22 19.02
N HIS A 174 -3.77 -19.14 19.15
CA HIS A 174 -3.46 -20.59 19.19
C HIS A 174 -2.91 -21.13 17.88
N ASP A 175 -3.11 -20.42 16.78
CA ASP A 175 -2.80 -20.87 15.43
C ASP A 175 -1.57 -20.14 14.85
N PHE A 176 -0.89 -19.30 15.63
CA PHE A 176 0.24 -18.52 15.16
C PHE A 176 1.55 -19.29 15.24
N HIS A 177 2.25 -19.33 14.12
CA HIS A 177 3.62 -19.83 14.11
C HIS A 177 4.58 -18.72 14.53
N PRO A 178 5.44 -18.94 15.57
CA PRO A 178 6.28 -17.88 16.14
C PRO A 178 7.36 -17.33 15.19
N TYR A 179 7.58 -17.97 14.05
CA TYR A 179 8.58 -17.58 13.07
C TYR A 179 7.99 -17.15 11.71
N GLY A 180 6.68 -17.00 11.63
CA GLY A 180 6.02 -16.57 10.39
C GLY A 180 6.03 -15.04 10.24
N THR A 181 6.37 -14.53 9.07
CA THR A 181 6.12 -13.14 8.71
C THR A 181 4.63 -13.00 8.41
N HIS A 182 3.88 -12.47 9.36
CA HIS A 182 2.45 -12.27 9.19
C HIS A 182 2.20 -10.87 8.64
N ARG A 183 1.36 -10.75 7.59
CA ARG A 183 0.79 -9.45 7.23
C ARG A 183 -0.50 -9.29 8.02
N ILE A 184 -0.70 -8.10 8.58
CA ILE A 184 -1.91 -7.75 9.31
C ILE A 184 -2.45 -6.44 8.75
N TRP A 185 -3.75 -6.35 8.62
CA TRP A 185 -4.46 -5.10 8.31
C TRP A 185 -5.84 -5.13 8.95
N THR A 186 -6.49 -4.00 9.02
CA THR A 186 -7.83 -3.82 9.54
C THR A 186 -8.73 -3.21 8.48
N ASP A 187 -10.03 -3.34 8.65
CA ASP A 187 -11.00 -2.69 7.78
C ASP A 187 -11.95 -1.77 8.55
N ASP A 188 -12.76 -1.02 7.82
CA ASP A 188 -13.69 -0.02 8.35
C ASP A 188 -14.80 -0.63 9.24
N ASP A 189 -15.05 -1.93 9.10
CA ASP A 189 -15.99 -2.69 9.98
C ASP A 189 -15.29 -3.12 11.28
N GLY A 190 -14.03 -2.77 11.49
CA GLY A 190 -13.24 -3.17 12.66
C GLY A 190 -12.77 -4.62 12.63
N ARG A 191 -12.84 -5.29 11.48
CA ARG A 191 -12.29 -6.64 11.34
C ARG A 191 -10.78 -6.56 11.21
N THR A 192 -10.10 -7.54 11.78
CA THR A 192 -8.66 -7.75 11.64
C THR A 192 -8.41 -8.93 10.73
N TRP A 193 -7.61 -8.70 9.70
CA TRP A 193 -7.23 -9.66 8.70
C TRP A 193 -5.77 -10.04 8.89
N ILE A 194 -5.46 -11.31 9.01
CA ILE A 194 -4.12 -11.79 9.32
C ILE A 194 -3.74 -12.86 8.31
N LEU A 195 -2.71 -12.61 7.50
CA LEU A 195 -2.12 -13.67 6.70
C LEU A 195 -1.34 -14.60 7.61
N HIS A 196 -1.69 -15.85 7.58
CA HIS A 196 -1.09 -16.91 8.37
C HIS A 196 -0.48 -17.96 7.45
N LEU A 197 0.78 -18.33 7.70
CA LEU A 197 1.41 -19.44 7.00
C LEU A 197 0.88 -20.76 7.58
N ALA A 198 0.28 -21.59 6.76
CA ALA A 198 -0.33 -22.84 7.22
C ALA A 198 0.73 -23.82 7.75
N MET A 199 0.63 -24.19 9.04
CA MET A 199 1.48 -25.19 9.69
C MET A 199 0.60 -26.23 10.42
N PRO A 200 0.95 -27.50 10.48
CA PRO A 200 2.09 -28.15 9.83
C PRO A 200 1.77 -28.46 8.35
N ALA A 201 2.49 -27.84 7.46
CA ALA A 201 2.39 -28.20 6.06
C ALA A 201 3.30 -29.43 5.79
N THR A 202 2.71 -30.46 5.24
CA THR A 202 3.45 -31.57 4.64
C THR A 202 4.01 -31.20 3.27
N ASP A 203 3.59 -30.03 2.77
CA ASP A 203 3.93 -29.45 1.50
C ASP A 203 4.34 -27.97 1.69
N TRP A 204 5.57 -27.64 1.31
CA TRP A 204 6.13 -26.30 1.40
C TRP A 204 5.35 -25.29 0.56
N ASP A 205 4.83 -25.68 -0.58
CA ASP A 205 4.09 -24.79 -1.48
C ASP A 205 2.75 -24.39 -0.84
N ALA A 206 2.06 -25.33 -0.21
CA ALA A 206 0.85 -25.04 0.54
C ALA A 206 1.12 -24.12 1.75
N MET A 207 2.29 -24.29 2.40
CA MET A 207 2.71 -23.41 3.50
C MET A 207 2.94 -21.97 3.03
N LEU A 208 3.61 -21.77 1.91
CA LEU A 208 3.94 -20.45 1.36
C LEU A 208 2.69 -19.71 0.86
N ARG A 209 1.66 -20.42 0.39
CA ARG A 209 0.39 -19.80 -0.04
C ARG A 209 -0.38 -19.21 1.15
N GLY A 210 -0.27 -19.81 2.32
CA GLY A 210 -0.91 -19.33 3.56
C GLY A 210 -2.44 -19.32 3.50
N VAL A 211 -3.02 -18.82 4.58
CA VAL A 211 -4.46 -18.52 4.70
C VAL A 211 -4.63 -17.14 5.31
N VAL A 212 -5.74 -16.47 5.01
CA VAL A 212 -6.11 -15.23 5.67
C VAL A 212 -7.19 -15.54 6.71
N ILE A 213 -6.87 -15.29 7.97
CA ILE A 213 -7.82 -15.40 9.08
C ILE A 213 -8.46 -14.05 9.29
N VAL A 214 -9.79 -14.01 9.32
CA VAL A 214 -10.58 -12.81 9.58
C VAL A 214 -11.14 -12.88 10.98
N ARG A 215 -10.87 -11.86 11.79
CA ARG A 215 -11.38 -11.74 13.16
C ARG A 215 -12.25 -10.50 13.31
N GLY A 216 -13.27 -10.61 14.14
CA GLY A 216 -14.11 -9.49 14.54
C GLY A 216 -13.39 -8.54 15.49
N PRO A 217 -13.99 -7.36 15.78
CA PRO A 217 -13.41 -6.36 16.68
C PRO A 217 -13.27 -6.83 18.14
N ASP A 218 -13.91 -7.95 18.48
CA ASP A 218 -13.80 -8.65 19.77
C ASP A 218 -12.85 -9.87 19.73
N GLY A 219 -12.13 -10.07 18.61
CA GLY A 219 -11.21 -11.18 18.41
C GLY A 219 -11.87 -12.51 18.02
N THR A 220 -13.20 -12.57 17.89
CA THR A 220 -13.87 -13.78 17.42
C THR A 220 -13.45 -14.14 16.01
N HIS A 221 -13.22 -15.42 15.77
CA HIS A 221 -12.94 -15.92 14.41
C HIS A 221 -14.21 -15.79 13.55
N LEU A 222 -14.12 -15.09 12.45
CA LEU A 222 -15.23 -14.88 11.50
C LEU A 222 -15.11 -15.78 10.28
N ASP A 223 -13.91 -15.85 9.68
CA ASP A 223 -13.69 -16.58 8.44
C ASP A 223 -12.21 -17.01 8.27
N THR A 224 -11.98 -17.96 7.37
CA THR A 224 -10.66 -18.37 6.90
C THR A 224 -10.67 -18.46 5.38
N LEU A 225 -9.95 -17.59 4.73
CA LEU A 225 -9.87 -17.48 3.28
C LEU A 225 -8.57 -18.08 2.76
N PRO A 226 -8.53 -18.61 1.52
CA PRO A 226 -7.27 -18.96 0.87
C PRO A 226 -6.32 -17.77 0.80
N GLY A 227 -5.02 -18.04 0.83
CA GLY A 227 -4.01 -17.01 0.67
C GLY A 227 -4.17 -16.26 -0.67
N PRO A 228 -3.93 -14.95 -0.69
CA PRO A 228 -4.26 -14.11 -1.85
C PRO A 228 -3.33 -14.29 -3.05
N ALA A 229 -2.17 -14.94 -2.90
CA ALA A 229 -1.28 -15.28 -4.02
C ALA A 229 -1.94 -16.22 -5.05
N GLY A 230 -2.99 -16.96 -4.64
CA GLY A 230 -3.75 -17.84 -5.52
C GLY A 230 -2.92 -18.99 -6.09
N ASP A 231 -3.21 -19.37 -7.34
CA ASP A 231 -2.53 -20.47 -8.04
C ASP A 231 -1.37 -20.00 -8.92
N PHE A 232 -0.91 -18.76 -8.78
CA PHE A 232 0.22 -18.27 -9.55
C PHE A 232 1.52 -18.78 -8.95
N ASP A 233 2.24 -19.60 -9.71
CA ASP A 233 3.56 -20.11 -9.37
C ASP A 233 4.62 -19.31 -10.16
N PRO A 234 5.44 -18.47 -9.49
CA PRO A 234 6.52 -17.76 -10.16
C PRO A 234 7.57 -18.77 -10.65
N PRO A 235 8.24 -18.51 -11.79
CA PRO A 235 9.33 -19.36 -12.21
C PRO A 235 10.50 -19.30 -11.23
N GLU A 236 10.98 -20.47 -10.84
CA GLU A 236 12.01 -20.64 -9.81
C GLU A 236 13.22 -21.43 -10.32
N LEU A 237 14.36 -21.20 -9.68
CA LEU A 237 15.61 -21.90 -9.83
C LEU A 237 15.87 -22.70 -8.56
N THR A 238 16.29 -23.94 -8.66
CA THR A 238 16.53 -24.81 -7.50
C THR A 238 17.94 -25.37 -7.49
N ALA A 239 18.53 -25.46 -6.29
CA ALA A 239 19.78 -26.16 -6.06
C ALA A 239 19.65 -27.09 -4.84
N SER A 240 20.32 -28.23 -4.87
CA SER A 240 20.33 -29.18 -3.75
C SER A 240 21.76 -29.59 -3.44
N SER A 241 22.14 -29.49 -2.15
CA SER A 241 23.45 -29.93 -1.72
C SER A 241 23.55 -31.47 -1.77
N LYS A 242 24.75 -32.00 -2.02
CA LYS A 242 24.99 -33.42 -1.86
C LYS A 242 24.74 -33.84 -0.40
N PRO A 243 24.23 -35.06 -0.16
CA PRO A 243 23.99 -35.56 1.20
C PRO A 243 25.24 -35.42 2.09
N ARG A 244 25.06 -34.85 3.28
CA ARG A 244 26.15 -34.66 4.24
C ARG A 244 25.88 -35.39 5.56
N GLY A 245 26.93 -35.95 6.13
CA GLY A 245 26.90 -36.58 7.45
C GLY A 245 26.15 -37.93 7.51
N PRO A 246 26.04 -38.51 8.72
CA PRO A 246 25.43 -39.84 8.93
C PRO A 246 23.92 -39.90 8.63
N THR A 247 23.25 -38.75 8.69
CA THR A 247 21.81 -38.62 8.44
C THR A 247 21.45 -38.48 6.98
N GLY A 248 22.45 -38.26 6.09
CA GLY A 248 22.21 -38.03 4.67
C GLY A 248 21.42 -36.74 4.37
N ALA A 249 21.47 -35.77 5.29
CA ALA A 249 20.72 -34.53 5.11
C ALA A 249 21.18 -33.76 3.87
N THR A 250 20.22 -33.33 3.05
CA THR A 250 20.42 -32.46 1.88
C THR A 250 19.85 -31.09 2.18
N GLY A 251 20.60 -30.03 1.86
CA GLY A 251 20.07 -28.67 1.83
C GLY A 251 19.43 -28.40 0.49
N HIS A 252 18.33 -27.66 0.50
CA HIS A 252 17.66 -27.18 -0.71
C HIS A 252 17.67 -25.65 -0.71
N ARG A 253 17.81 -25.04 -1.86
CA ARG A 253 17.68 -23.61 -2.09
C ARG A 253 16.82 -23.38 -3.31
N THR A 254 15.89 -22.46 -3.17
CA THR A 254 15.02 -22.00 -4.25
C THR A 254 15.18 -20.48 -4.36
N GLU A 255 15.34 -19.99 -5.57
CA GLU A 255 15.41 -18.56 -5.88
C GLU A 255 14.48 -18.24 -7.05
N PRO A 256 13.74 -17.14 -7.00
CA PRO A 256 12.94 -16.74 -8.14
C PRO A 256 13.83 -16.36 -9.32
N VAL A 257 13.35 -16.59 -10.53
CA VAL A 257 14.03 -16.07 -11.73
C VAL A 257 13.93 -14.53 -11.70
N PRO A 258 15.04 -13.78 -11.77
CA PRO A 258 15.02 -12.32 -11.75
C PRO A 258 14.07 -11.72 -12.77
N PHE A 259 13.40 -10.63 -12.41
CA PHE A 259 12.42 -9.93 -13.25
C PHE A 259 11.23 -10.77 -13.73
N SER A 260 11.04 -11.96 -13.21
CA SER A 260 9.83 -12.72 -13.48
C SER A 260 8.61 -12.07 -12.82
N PRO A 261 7.44 -12.18 -13.44
CA PRO A 261 6.19 -11.77 -12.81
C PRO A 261 5.97 -12.46 -11.46
N ALA A 262 5.29 -11.77 -10.56
CA ALA A 262 4.89 -12.30 -9.26
C ALA A 262 3.41 -12.01 -8.99
N ALA A 263 2.76 -12.83 -8.17
CA ALA A 263 1.49 -12.49 -7.57
C ALA A 263 1.71 -11.43 -6.50
N VAL A 264 1.07 -10.28 -6.65
CA VAL A 264 1.18 -9.14 -5.73
C VAL A 264 -0.20 -8.84 -5.16
N TRP A 265 -0.26 -8.54 -3.86
CA TRP A 265 -1.53 -8.28 -3.20
C TRP A 265 -1.38 -7.35 -1.99
N ALA A 266 -2.49 -6.73 -1.58
CA ALA A 266 -2.61 -5.93 -0.37
C ALA A 266 -4.02 -6.05 0.22
N GLY A 267 -4.16 -5.84 1.53
CA GLY A 267 -5.45 -5.65 2.17
C GLY A 267 -6.03 -4.28 1.82
N HIS A 268 -7.36 -4.14 1.90
CA HIS A 268 -8.07 -2.90 1.62
C HIS A 268 -8.96 -2.47 2.78
N PRO A 269 -9.02 -1.18 3.17
CA PRO A 269 -9.76 -0.73 4.35
C PRO A 269 -11.28 -0.98 4.23
N HIS A 270 -11.85 -1.03 3.05
CA HIS A 270 -13.27 -1.36 2.87
C HIS A 270 -13.57 -2.87 2.94
N GLY A 271 -12.67 -3.66 3.52
CA GLY A 271 -12.89 -5.09 3.75
C GLY A 271 -12.71 -5.95 2.50
N GLY A 272 -11.57 -5.82 1.83
CA GLY A 272 -11.26 -6.60 0.63
C GLY A 272 -9.78 -6.83 0.42
N ILE A 273 -9.46 -7.42 -0.72
CA ILE A 273 -8.08 -7.73 -1.12
C ILE A 273 -7.84 -7.20 -2.54
N LEU A 274 -6.82 -6.37 -2.66
CA LEU A 274 -6.20 -6.00 -3.94
C LEU A 274 -5.28 -7.14 -4.37
N LYS A 275 -5.34 -7.54 -5.62
CA LYS A 275 -4.41 -8.54 -6.18
C LYS A 275 -4.18 -8.34 -7.67
N GLY A 276 -3.03 -8.78 -8.13
CA GLY A 276 -2.67 -8.81 -9.55
C GLY A 276 -1.43 -9.64 -9.78
N VAL A 277 -1.21 -10.04 -11.03
CA VAL A 277 0.04 -10.62 -11.47
C VAL A 277 0.81 -9.54 -12.21
N SER A 278 2.04 -9.29 -11.82
CA SER A 278 2.83 -8.16 -12.32
C SER A 278 3.35 -8.29 -13.77
N SER A 279 2.86 -9.30 -14.51
CA SER A 279 3.08 -9.39 -15.97
C SER A 279 2.37 -8.32 -16.76
N ASP A 280 1.19 -7.88 -16.27
CA ASP A 280 0.30 -6.95 -16.94
C ASP A 280 -0.16 -5.86 -15.97
N TYR A 281 -0.49 -4.66 -16.48
CA TYR A 281 -1.09 -3.63 -15.65
C TYR A 281 -2.58 -3.93 -15.44
N ARG A 282 -2.84 -4.93 -14.61
CA ARG A 282 -4.17 -5.35 -14.21
C ARG A 282 -4.20 -5.62 -12.71
N ILE A 283 -5.11 -4.93 -12.02
CA ILE A 283 -5.29 -5.03 -10.58
C ILE A 283 -6.77 -5.26 -10.30
N ASP A 284 -7.09 -6.28 -9.53
CA ASP A 284 -8.44 -6.61 -9.12
C ASP A 284 -8.60 -6.31 -7.62
N LEU A 285 -9.54 -5.44 -7.27
CA LEU A 285 -10.01 -5.25 -5.91
C LEU A 285 -11.26 -6.11 -5.69
N HIS A 286 -11.15 -7.11 -4.85
CA HIS A 286 -12.24 -7.99 -4.47
C HIS A 286 -12.93 -7.47 -3.21
N LEU A 287 -14.21 -7.08 -3.32
CA LEU A 287 -15.08 -6.59 -2.25
C LEU A 287 -16.32 -7.50 -2.16
N GLY A 288 -16.23 -8.57 -1.37
CA GLY A 288 -17.24 -9.63 -1.35
C GLY A 288 -17.41 -10.24 -2.75
N ASP A 289 -18.64 -10.22 -3.28
CA ASP A 289 -18.98 -10.75 -4.61
C ASP A 289 -18.65 -9.78 -5.77
N ARG A 290 -18.21 -8.56 -5.48
CA ARG A 290 -17.91 -7.55 -6.49
C ARG A 290 -16.42 -7.47 -6.75
N VAL A 291 -16.06 -7.21 -8.00
CA VAL A 291 -14.68 -6.97 -8.41
C VAL A 291 -14.59 -5.62 -9.11
N LEU A 292 -13.71 -4.75 -8.63
CA LEU A 292 -13.25 -3.60 -9.38
C LEU A 292 -11.94 -4.00 -10.07
N ARG A 293 -11.94 -4.00 -11.39
CA ARG A 293 -10.76 -4.25 -12.22
C ARG A 293 -10.21 -2.96 -12.78
N ILE A 294 -8.96 -2.68 -12.44
CA ILE A 294 -8.22 -1.52 -12.93
C ILE A 294 -7.21 -2.01 -13.97
N GLU A 295 -7.27 -1.42 -15.16
CA GLU A 295 -6.31 -1.62 -16.22
C GLU A 295 -5.76 -0.27 -16.70
N ARG A 296 -4.46 -0.24 -17.02
CA ARG A 296 -3.81 0.96 -17.54
C ARG A 296 -2.86 0.60 -18.68
N ALA A 297 -2.83 1.44 -19.71
CA ALA A 297 -1.80 1.35 -20.72
C ALA A 297 -0.42 1.65 -20.08
N PHE A 298 0.53 0.78 -20.32
CA PHE A 298 1.88 0.87 -19.74
C PHE A 298 2.92 0.41 -20.75
N ASP A 299 3.98 1.20 -20.91
CA ASP A 299 5.10 0.82 -21.77
C ASP A 299 6.08 -0.06 -21.00
N PRO A 300 6.36 -1.29 -21.45
CA PRO A 300 7.24 -2.21 -20.74
C PRO A 300 8.65 -1.64 -20.57
N ILE A 301 9.19 -1.72 -19.36
CA ILE A 301 10.55 -1.29 -19.04
C ILE A 301 11.52 -2.40 -19.46
N PRO A 302 12.48 -2.13 -20.37
CA PRO A 302 13.42 -3.16 -20.81
C PRO A 302 14.43 -3.50 -19.71
N VAL A 303 14.87 -4.77 -19.65
CA VAL A 303 16.02 -5.22 -18.86
C VAL A 303 17.24 -5.28 -19.79
N PRO A 304 18.25 -4.43 -19.63
CA PRO A 304 19.46 -4.46 -20.47
C PRO A 304 20.14 -5.83 -20.43
N PRO A 305 20.80 -6.24 -21.53
CA PRO A 305 21.58 -7.50 -21.55
C PRO A 305 22.60 -7.58 -20.42
N ALA A 306 23.33 -6.48 -20.15
CA ALA A 306 24.33 -6.43 -19.08
C ALA A 306 23.72 -6.65 -17.68
N GLU A 307 22.51 -6.13 -17.42
CA GLU A 307 21.78 -6.34 -16.17
C GLU A 307 21.34 -7.80 -16.05
N ARG A 308 20.84 -8.40 -17.13
CA ARG A 308 20.47 -9.83 -17.17
C ARG A 308 21.70 -10.74 -16.95
N ASP A 309 22.82 -10.43 -17.56
CA ASP A 309 24.07 -11.19 -17.40
C ASP A 309 24.56 -11.08 -15.95
N HIS A 310 24.56 -9.89 -15.36
CA HIS A 310 24.94 -9.67 -13.96
C HIS A 310 24.10 -10.53 -12.99
N TYR A 311 22.76 -10.50 -13.12
CA TYR A 311 21.90 -11.34 -12.27
C TYR A 311 22.09 -12.84 -12.53
N ARG A 312 22.31 -13.24 -13.78
CA ARG A 312 22.61 -14.64 -14.11
C ARG A 312 23.88 -15.11 -13.43
N ASP A 313 24.95 -14.33 -13.49
CA ASP A 313 26.24 -14.66 -12.89
C ASP A 313 26.11 -14.71 -11.37
N SER A 314 25.51 -13.70 -10.74
CA SER A 314 25.30 -13.62 -9.31
C SER A 314 24.52 -14.82 -8.76
N ILE A 315 23.42 -15.21 -9.42
CA ILE A 315 22.63 -16.38 -9.00
C ILE A 315 23.42 -17.67 -9.25
N THR A 316 24.13 -17.76 -10.36
CA THR A 316 24.95 -18.95 -10.65
C THR A 316 26.00 -19.16 -9.57
N ASP A 317 26.69 -18.13 -9.15
CA ASP A 317 27.70 -18.20 -8.08
C ASP A 317 27.07 -18.60 -6.74
N MET A 318 25.92 -18.02 -6.42
CA MET A 318 25.16 -18.33 -5.21
C MET A 318 24.66 -19.78 -5.18
N MET A 319 24.15 -20.30 -6.30
CA MET A 319 23.67 -21.68 -6.41
C MET A 319 24.82 -22.69 -6.39
N ARG A 320 25.96 -22.35 -6.97
CA ARG A 320 27.18 -23.17 -6.95
C ARG A 320 27.82 -23.28 -5.58
N TYR A 321 27.52 -22.37 -4.66
CA TYR A 321 27.90 -22.56 -3.25
C TYR A 321 27.21 -23.78 -2.63
N MET A 322 26.00 -24.11 -3.08
CA MET A 322 25.26 -25.32 -2.65
C MET A 322 25.65 -26.56 -3.46
N ASP A 323 25.66 -26.45 -4.76
CA ASP A 323 26.01 -27.51 -5.74
C ASP A 323 27.04 -26.96 -6.72
N PRO A 324 28.33 -27.31 -6.59
CA PRO A 324 29.40 -26.83 -7.47
C PRO A 324 29.18 -27.09 -8.96
N ASP A 325 28.38 -28.10 -9.29
CA ASP A 325 28.10 -28.52 -10.66
C ASP A 325 26.78 -27.90 -11.20
N TRP A 326 26.19 -26.98 -10.45
CA TRP A 326 24.89 -26.36 -10.79
C TRP A 326 24.96 -25.57 -12.09
N GLU A 327 23.97 -25.79 -12.95
CA GLU A 327 23.69 -25.04 -14.15
C GLU A 327 22.28 -24.44 -14.08
N TRP A 328 22.05 -23.35 -14.82
CA TRP A 328 20.76 -22.69 -14.89
C TRP A 328 19.64 -23.65 -15.29
N ASN A 329 18.67 -23.89 -14.43
CA ASN A 329 17.62 -24.90 -14.55
C ASN A 329 16.20 -24.35 -14.65
N GLY A 330 16.04 -23.05 -14.91
CA GLY A 330 14.76 -22.39 -15.13
C GLY A 330 14.67 -21.70 -16.49
N PRO A 331 13.60 -20.94 -16.74
CA PRO A 331 13.46 -20.15 -17.95
C PRO A 331 14.52 -19.05 -18.03
N PRO A 332 14.73 -18.45 -19.20
CA PRO A 332 15.61 -17.30 -19.34
C PRO A 332 15.07 -16.11 -18.53
N ILE A 333 15.98 -15.24 -18.08
CA ILE A 333 15.61 -13.97 -17.46
C ILE A 333 14.82 -13.13 -18.48
N PRO A 334 13.64 -12.59 -18.12
CA PRO A 334 12.81 -11.79 -19.01
C PRO A 334 13.54 -10.58 -19.61
N GLU A 335 13.10 -10.15 -20.78
CA GLU A 335 13.63 -8.96 -21.47
C GLU A 335 13.03 -7.66 -20.98
N THR A 336 11.92 -7.74 -20.21
CA THR A 336 11.24 -6.61 -19.60
C THR A 336 11.06 -6.82 -18.10
N LYS A 337 11.07 -5.74 -17.33
CA LYS A 337 10.76 -5.78 -15.90
C LYS A 337 9.26 -6.03 -15.68
N PRO A 338 8.86 -6.61 -14.54
CA PRO A 338 7.47 -6.63 -14.11
C PRO A 338 6.90 -5.21 -14.12
N VAL A 339 5.60 -5.06 -14.35
CA VAL A 339 4.97 -3.73 -14.40
C VAL A 339 5.02 -3.05 -13.03
N PHE A 340 4.70 -3.79 -11.97
CA PHE A 340 4.70 -3.30 -10.59
C PHE A 340 5.30 -4.33 -9.64
N ARG A 341 5.73 -3.86 -8.46
CA ARG A 341 6.36 -4.70 -7.43
C ARG A 341 5.50 -4.88 -6.19
N ARG A 342 4.71 -3.87 -5.85
CA ARG A 342 3.86 -3.88 -4.65
C ARG A 342 2.55 -3.17 -4.90
N LEU A 343 1.54 -3.57 -4.14
CA LEU A 343 0.27 -2.90 -4.02
C LEU A 343 0.10 -2.42 -2.58
N HIS A 344 -0.48 -1.24 -2.42
CA HIS A 344 -0.85 -0.69 -1.13
C HIS A 344 -2.24 -0.09 -1.22
N SER A 345 -2.91 0.00 -0.07
CA SER A 345 -4.17 0.73 0.08
C SER A 345 -3.96 1.87 1.05
N GLY A 346 -4.42 3.05 0.70
CA GLY A 346 -4.53 4.17 1.62
C GLY A 346 -5.66 3.94 2.63
N ARG A 347 -5.60 4.63 3.77
CA ARG A 347 -6.68 4.65 4.76
C ARG A 347 -7.97 5.23 4.19
N ASP A 348 -7.83 6.13 3.22
CA ASP A 348 -8.91 6.73 2.42
C ASP A 348 -9.46 5.83 1.31
N GLY A 349 -8.95 4.59 1.19
CA GLY A 349 -9.32 3.61 0.16
C GLY A 349 -8.64 3.83 -1.20
N ARG A 350 -7.77 4.82 -1.36
CA ARG A 350 -6.96 4.98 -2.57
C ARG A 350 -6.04 3.79 -2.77
N ILE A 351 -5.84 3.44 -4.04
CA ILE A 351 -4.98 2.34 -4.45
C ILE A 351 -3.66 2.90 -4.93
N TRP A 352 -2.57 2.41 -4.33
CA TRP A 352 -1.21 2.81 -4.62
C TRP A 352 -0.44 1.64 -5.22
N VAL A 353 0.06 1.83 -6.43
CA VAL A 353 0.77 0.80 -7.21
C VAL A 353 2.24 1.18 -7.29
N GLU A 354 3.09 0.47 -6.57
CA GLU A 354 4.54 0.68 -6.64
C GLU A 354 5.07 0.08 -7.94
N LEU A 355 5.45 0.92 -8.86
CA LEU A 355 5.97 0.52 -10.18
C LEU A 355 7.35 -0.12 -10.05
N SER A 356 7.70 -0.98 -11.00
CA SER A 356 9.09 -1.41 -11.16
C SER A 356 9.95 -0.21 -11.54
N PRO A 357 11.15 -0.06 -10.95
CA PRO A 357 12.00 1.08 -11.25
C PRO A 357 12.45 1.04 -12.70
N ALA A 358 12.45 2.20 -13.34
CA ALA A 358 13.14 2.40 -14.59
C ALA A 358 14.65 2.11 -14.39
N LEU A 359 15.39 1.97 -15.50
CA LEU A 359 16.83 1.72 -15.47
C LEU A 359 17.54 2.62 -14.45
N ARG A 360 18.47 2.04 -13.69
CA ARG A 360 19.49 2.84 -12.99
C ARG A 360 20.14 3.74 -14.02
N SER A 361 20.20 5.03 -13.74
CA SER A 361 21.10 5.91 -14.48
C SER A 361 22.50 5.37 -14.25
N ASP A 362 23.21 4.98 -15.31
CA ASP A 362 24.61 4.54 -15.25
C ASP A 362 25.54 5.65 -14.69
N ASP A 363 25.01 6.87 -14.56
CA ASP A 363 25.76 8.06 -14.16
C ASP A 363 25.93 8.20 -12.64
N ASP A 364 25.09 7.53 -11.80
CA ASP A 364 25.27 7.55 -10.34
C ASP A 364 24.68 6.29 -9.65
N PRO A 365 25.52 5.27 -9.43
CA PRO A 365 25.11 4.05 -8.70
C PRO A 365 24.77 4.31 -7.21
N SER A 366 25.14 5.47 -6.65
CA SER A 366 24.82 5.83 -5.26
C SER A 366 23.40 6.37 -5.10
N LEU A 367 22.78 6.83 -6.18
CA LEU A 367 21.39 7.18 -6.21
C LEU A 367 20.59 5.87 -6.20
N GLY A 368 20.06 5.50 -5.03
CA GLY A 368 19.18 4.35 -4.86
C GLY A 368 18.05 4.31 -5.89
N GLU A 369 17.40 3.15 -6.06
CA GLU A 369 16.22 3.05 -6.91
C GLU A 369 15.16 4.04 -6.43
N ARG A 370 14.72 4.94 -7.33
CA ARG A 370 13.59 5.83 -7.04
C ARG A 370 12.30 5.02 -7.06
N ILE A 371 11.55 5.15 -5.99
CA ILE A 371 10.23 4.55 -5.89
C ILE A 371 9.24 5.52 -6.55
N ARG A 372 8.41 4.98 -7.44
CA ARG A 372 7.34 5.69 -8.11
C ARG A 372 6.03 4.93 -7.91
N TYR A 373 5.00 5.65 -7.58
CA TYR A 373 3.67 5.12 -7.40
C TYR A 373 2.73 5.65 -8.47
N ASP A 374 1.87 4.79 -9.01
CA ASP A 374 0.62 5.21 -9.64
C ASP A 374 -0.49 5.21 -8.58
N VAL A 375 -1.31 6.25 -8.56
CA VAL A 375 -2.36 6.44 -7.56
C VAL A 375 -3.72 6.43 -8.24
N PHE A 376 -4.66 5.67 -7.66
CA PHE A 376 -6.03 5.57 -8.12
C PHE A 376 -7.00 5.91 -7.00
N GLU A 377 -8.12 6.54 -7.36
CA GLU A 377 -9.27 6.68 -6.47
C GLU A 377 -9.89 5.30 -6.16
N PRO A 378 -10.69 5.18 -5.09
CA PRO A 378 -11.36 3.93 -4.74
C PRO A 378 -12.28 3.36 -5.83
N ASP A 379 -12.72 4.19 -6.78
CA ASP A 379 -13.52 3.79 -7.95
C ASP A 379 -12.68 3.37 -9.16
N GLY A 380 -11.36 3.41 -9.05
CA GLY A 380 -10.40 3.03 -10.09
C GLY A 380 -9.98 4.17 -11.03
N ALA A 381 -10.41 5.40 -10.81
CA ALA A 381 -9.96 6.55 -11.60
C ALA A 381 -8.47 6.84 -11.33
N TYR A 382 -7.66 6.90 -12.39
CA TYR A 382 -6.24 7.17 -12.29
C TYR A 382 -5.97 8.64 -11.97
N LEU A 383 -5.46 8.91 -10.78
CA LEU A 383 -5.13 10.25 -10.33
C LEU A 383 -3.86 10.79 -10.99
N GLY A 384 -2.80 10.00 -11.00
CA GLY A 384 -1.49 10.38 -11.52
C GLY A 384 -0.38 9.61 -10.84
N ALA A 385 0.86 9.88 -11.24
CA ALA A 385 2.04 9.29 -10.63
C ALA A 385 2.62 10.18 -9.53
N VAL A 386 3.23 9.55 -8.52
CA VAL A 386 3.93 10.20 -7.40
C VAL A 386 5.34 9.66 -7.31
N ASP A 387 6.33 10.53 -7.40
CA ASP A 387 7.72 10.19 -7.19
C ASP A 387 8.10 10.35 -5.71
N ALA A 388 8.65 9.29 -5.12
CA ALA A 388 9.18 9.33 -3.76
C ALA A 388 10.65 9.79 -3.76
N PRO A 389 11.13 10.47 -2.70
CA PRO A 389 12.53 10.84 -2.55
C PRO A 389 13.42 9.60 -2.37
N VAL A 390 14.73 9.74 -2.65
CA VAL A 390 15.68 8.61 -2.63
C VAL A 390 15.91 8.00 -1.24
N GLU A 391 15.70 8.78 -0.18
CA GLU A 391 15.79 8.34 1.22
C GLU A 391 14.62 7.45 1.64
N PHE A 392 13.55 7.44 0.84
CA PHE A 392 12.37 6.63 1.10
C PHE A 392 12.71 5.15 0.98
N LYS A 393 12.50 4.39 2.06
CA LYS A 393 12.77 2.94 2.08
C LYS A 393 11.48 2.15 2.21
N ALA A 394 11.17 1.37 1.20
CA ALA A 394 9.99 0.52 1.20
C ALA A 394 10.15 -0.78 2.03
N SER A 395 11.14 -0.86 2.93
CA SER A 395 11.32 -2.02 3.82
C SER A 395 10.24 -2.10 4.89
N VAL A 396 9.70 -0.96 5.33
CA VAL A 396 8.52 -0.84 6.19
C VAL A 396 7.37 -0.34 5.32
N ASN A 397 6.19 -0.94 5.47
CA ASN A 397 5.03 -0.51 4.69
C ASN A 397 4.69 0.95 5.03
N PRO A 398 4.65 1.84 4.03
CA PRO A 398 4.18 3.20 4.24
C PRO A 398 2.70 3.23 4.63
N VAL A 399 2.30 4.29 5.31
CA VAL A 399 0.88 4.61 5.53
C VAL A 399 0.50 5.75 4.59
N PHE A 400 -0.57 5.57 3.85
CA PHE A 400 -1.10 6.54 2.90
C PHE A 400 -2.47 7.02 3.41
N ASP A 401 -2.69 8.34 3.42
CA ASP A 401 -3.96 8.92 3.80
C ASP A 401 -4.16 10.29 3.14
N GLY A 402 -5.13 10.40 2.25
CA GLY A 402 -5.38 11.61 1.48
C GLY A 402 -4.15 12.07 0.70
N ASP A 403 -3.71 13.28 0.96
CA ASP A 403 -2.52 13.87 0.35
C ASP A 403 -1.26 13.71 1.22
N HIS A 404 -1.27 12.80 2.20
CA HIS A 404 -0.12 12.52 3.08
C HIS A 404 0.37 11.08 2.97
N VAL A 405 1.67 10.92 3.18
CA VAL A 405 2.36 9.63 3.21
C VAL A 405 3.32 9.60 4.39
N TRP A 406 3.22 8.61 5.26
CA TRP A 406 4.19 8.35 6.32
C TRP A 406 5.07 7.18 5.93
N ALA A 407 6.37 7.36 6.00
CA ALA A 407 7.33 6.33 5.64
C ALA A 407 8.55 6.33 6.55
N VAL A 408 9.19 5.18 6.63
CA VAL A 408 10.49 5.05 7.28
C VAL A 408 11.58 5.37 6.27
N THR A 409 12.45 6.31 6.62
CA THR A 409 13.64 6.66 5.85
C THR A 409 14.91 6.24 6.57
N ARG A 410 16.01 6.16 5.84
CA ARG A 410 17.34 5.98 6.40
C ARG A 410 18.32 6.92 5.73
N ASP A 411 19.11 7.61 6.53
CA ASP A 411 20.18 8.44 6.02
C ASP A 411 21.50 7.64 5.78
N GLU A 412 22.56 8.35 5.39
CA GLU A 412 23.88 7.77 5.12
C GLU A 412 24.53 7.12 6.37
N LEU A 413 24.12 7.53 7.56
CA LEU A 413 24.56 6.96 8.84
C LEU A 413 23.66 5.82 9.33
N ASP A 414 22.73 5.35 8.49
CA ASP A 414 21.71 4.33 8.81
C ASP A 414 20.72 4.74 9.92
N VAL A 415 20.63 6.04 10.22
CA VAL A 415 19.66 6.57 11.19
C VAL A 415 18.26 6.46 10.62
N GLN A 416 17.39 5.75 11.32
CA GLN A 416 15.99 5.61 10.94
C GLN A 416 15.17 6.82 11.38
N ARG A 417 14.29 7.27 10.50
CA ARG A 417 13.30 8.32 10.79
C ARG A 417 11.95 7.92 10.24
N VAL A 418 10.90 8.28 10.94
CA VAL A 418 9.54 8.28 10.41
C VAL A 418 9.24 9.66 9.89
N VAL A 419 8.98 9.78 8.59
CA VAL A 419 8.77 11.07 7.94
C VAL A 419 7.36 11.11 7.37
N ARG A 420 6.62 12.19 7.71
CA ARG A 420 5.40 12.56 7.03
C ARG A 420 5.72 13.41 5.82
N TYR A 421 5.23 12.99 4.68
CA TYR A 421 5.32 13.71 3.41
C TYR A 421 3.95 14.22 2.98
N ARG A 422 3.95 15.31 2.25
CA ARG A 422 2.78 15.81 1.53
C ARG A 422 2.97 15.60 0.02
N ILE A 423 1.88 15.23 -0.67
CA ILE A 423 1.85 15.16 -2.13
C ILE A 423 1.78 16.59 -2.68
N VAL A 424 2.73 16.94 -3.55
CA VAL A 424 2.79 18.22 -4.26
C VAL A 424 2.62 17.95 -5.76
N ARG A 425 1.65 18.64 -6.36
CA ARG A 425 1.23 18.49 -7.78
C ARG A 425 1.72 19.64 -8.60
#